data_5e1c42619f8b8ed37af2b6568e041ba3
#
_entry.id   5e1c42619f8b8ed37af2b6568e041ba3
#
_cell.length_a   1.000
_cell.length_b   1.000
_cell.length_c   1.000
_cell.angle_alpha   90.00
_cell.angle_beta   90.00
_cell.angle_gamma   90.00
#
_symmetry.space_group_name_H-M   'P 1'
#
loop_
_entity.id
_entity.type
_entity.pdbx_description
1 polymer ?
#
loop_
_entity_poly.entity_id
_entity_poly.type
_entity_poly.pdbx_seq_one_letter_code
_entity_poly.pdbx_strand_id
1 'polypeptide(L)'
;MSTPRPQAALGDELANLGIGILIGVSAFALLLRAGGAVAAWATRLAQPAGGPEAGLAVLLNPGNPSAALQAPGLNPFAYWLTTIVLLGLAVAAALWLWRMFRGTGRAAKVDPHRIPGIATRAEVTRAASHQALMKRAEHLRPALTSATPGDVGYRIGRSQNTTVWASVEDSILVIGPPRSGKGAHIVINAILDAPGPVVTTSTRPDNLTTTLRARQRLGPVAVFDPQQLAPGIPVGLRWSPIRGCEDPLTAMIRAAGLAAGTGLAAGGVDGGGFWEAKTRTALQSLLHAAALDGCSPAELFRWTLDPAAAHDAVSILLSTPAAATGWGDSLQAMLEADPRTRDSIWQGVSLSLGALADPRVLDTVSPSEGEEFDPEGFLRNNGTLYLLATGAGSNNSAALVSALVEDLVETARRIAARSAGARLDPPLLLALDEIGNLAPLPSLPTLMAEGGGTGITTMPVLQSLAQARTKWSDNAAGTIWDSSIVKIVLGGASNSRDLQDLSTLIGDRDESTDSTTIGDRGSRSAQRSIRRVAIMPPDTIRTLPFGTGLIMLRAAPPVVASLRMWTSRPDAKALQKDRAGIEALMRAPTHDEPEEHPVSSTE
;
A
#
# COMPACT_ATOMS: atom_id res chain seq x y z
N MET A 1 13.04 -11.97 32.75
CA MET A 1 12.97 -13.34 33.29
C MET A 1 12.05 -14.13 32.38
N SER A 2 12.65 -14.90 31.49
CA SER A 2 11.97 -15.76 30.52
C SER A 2 11.70 -17.12 31.16
N THR A 3 10.43 -17.49 31.28
CA THR A 3 10.01 -18.83 31.68
C THR A 3 10.39 -19.84 30.63
N PRO A 4 11.03 -20.97 30.98
CA PRO A 4 11.39 -22.01 30.01
C PRO A 4 10.12 -22.76 29.56
N ARG A 5 9.99 -22.97 28.24
CA ARG A 5 9.00 -23.89 27.66
C ARG A 5 9.31 -25.32 28.14
N PRO A 6 8.31 -26.13 28.54
CA PRO A 6 8.55 -27.53 28.82
C PRO A 6 8.98 -28.24 27.52
N GLN A 7 10.18 -28.80 27.53
CA GLN A 7 10.63 -29.76 26.53
C GLN A 7 9.77 -31.02 26.72
N ALA A 8 8.93 -31.33 25.73
CA ALA A 8 8.30 -32.64 25.63
C ALA A 8 9.42 -33.69 25.52
N ALA A 9 9.44 -34.62 26.45
CA ALA A 9 10.45 -35.65 26.49
C ALA A 9 10.31 -36.55 25.25
N LEU A 10 11.38 -36.72 24.49
CA LEU A 10 11.48 -37.62 23.33
C LEU A 10 10.98 -39.05 23.60
N GLY A 11 10.88 -39.47 24.88
CA GLY A 11 10.34 -40.75 25.32
C GLY A 11 8.80 -40.90 25.12
N ASP A 12 8.04 -39.84 25.30
CA ASP A 12 6.58 -39.89 25.18
C ASP A 12 6.10 -39.96 23.72
N GLU A 13 6.82 -39.34 22.78
CA GLU A 13 6.51 -39.42 21.36
C GLU A 13 6.82 -40.83 20.79
N LEU A 14 7.92 -41.44 21.21
CA LEU A 14 8.28 -42.81 20.84
C LEU A 14 7.34 -43.83 21.45
N ALA A 15 6.92 -43.66 22.72
CA ALA A 15 5.93 -44.50 23.35
C ALA A 15 4.57 -44.41 22.66
N ASN A 16 4.11 -43.22 22.32
CA ASN A 16 2.86 -42.98 21.59
C ASN A 16 2.90 -43.55 20.17
N LEU A 17 4.04 -43.45 19.48
CA LEU A 17 4.24 -44.08 18.18
C LEU A 17 4.20 -45.61 18.30
N GLY A 18 4.85 -46.18 19.30
CA GLY A 18 4.87 -47.65 19.57
C GLY A 18 3.44 -48.17 19.86
N ILE A 19 2.68 -47.47 20.70
CA ILE A 19 1.29 -47.79 21.00
C ILE A 19 0.42 -47.70 19.74
N GLY A 20 0.60 -46.64 18.94
CA GLY A 20 -0.12 -46.45 17.68
C GLY A 20 0.12 -47.58 16.67
N ILE A 21 1.36 -48.03 16.52
CA ILE A 21 1.75 -49.17 15.67
C ILE A 21 1.10 -50.46 16.19
N LEU A 22 1.16 -50.70 17.48
CA LEU A 22 0.58 -51.90 18.11
C LEU A 22 -0.96 -51.97 17.88
N ILE A 23 -1.64 -50.87 18.10
CA ILE A 23 -3.10 -50.74 17.84
C ILE A 23 -3.39 -50.98 16.35
N GLY A 24 -2.59 -50.37 15.44
CA GLY A 24 -2.77 -50.55 13.99
C GLY A 24 -2.59 -51.96 13.54
N VAL A 25 -1.55 -52.67 14.01
CA VAL A 25 -1.31 -54.08 13.70
C VAL A 25 -2.40 -54.96 14.27
N SER A 26 -2.86 -54.70 15.49
CA SER A 26 -3.94 -55.46 16.10
C SER A 26 -5.28 -55.29 15.36
N ALA A 27 -5.59 -54.05 14.97
CA ALA A 27 -6.80 -53.76 14.19
C ALA A 27 -6.78 -54.44 12.80
N PHE A 28 -5.59 -54.44 12.16
CA PHE A 28 -5.39 -55.11 10.87
C PHE A 28 -5.51 -56.64 10.98
N ALA A 29 -4.94 -57.24 12.02
CA ALA A 29 -5.11 -58.65 12.34
C ALA A 29 -6.55 -59.07 12.52
N LEU A 30 -7.32 -58.27 13.29
CA LEU A 30 -8.76 -58.47 13.50
C LEU A 30 -9.54 -58.33 12.19
N LEU A 31 -9.19 -57.41 11.32
CA LEU A 31 -9.88 -57.23 10.03
C LEU A 31 -9.67 -58.42 9.12
N LEU A 32 -8.43 -58.94 9.04
CA LEU A 32 -8.13 -60.16 8.27
C LEU A 32 -8.88 -61.36 8.79
N ARG A 33 -8.96 -61.54 10.12
CA ARG A 33 -9.77 -62.60 10.74
C ARG A 33 -11.27 -62.41 10.48
N ALA A 34 -11.79 -61.20 10.56
CA ALA A 34 -13.17 -60.87 10.27
C ALA A 34 -13.55 -61.20 8.82
N GLY A 35 -12.62 -60.96 7.87
CA GLY A 35 -12.81 -61.37 6.47
C GLY A 35 -13.07 -62.88 6.34
N GLY A 36 -12.32 -63.71 7.11
CA GLY A 36 -12.53 -65.15 7.20
C GLY A 36 -13.88 -65.52 7.82
N ALA A 37 -14.28 -64.85 8.88
CA ALA A 37 -15.57 -65.12 9.53
C ALA A 37 -16.77 -64.77 8.63
N VAL A 38 -16.69 -63.64 7.91
CA VAL A 38 -17.74 -63.23 6.96
C VAL A 38 -17.79 -64.17 5.76
N ALA A 39 -16.62 -64.58 5.23
CA ALA A 39 -16.59 -65.54 4.13
C ALA A 39 -17.12 -66.93 4.53
N ALA A 40 -16.78 -67.42 5.74
CA ALA A 40 -17.31 -68.68 6.26
C ALA A 40 -18.83 -68.60 6.49
N TRP A 41 -19.34 -67.47 7.00
CA TRP A 41 -20.78 -67.24 7.17
C TRP A 41 -21.50 -67.20 5.83
N ALA A 42 -20.98 -66.51 4.85
CA ALA A 42 -21.57 -66.39 3.51
C ALA A 42 -21.60 -67.76 2.77
N THR A 43 -20.61 -68.62 3.01
CA THR A 43 -20.50 -69.97 2.39
C THR A 43 -21.09 -71.08 3.28
N ARG A 44 -21.69 -70.73 4.42
CA ARG A 44 -22.33 -71.66 5.40
C ARG A 44 -21.34 -72.69 5.94
N LEU A 45 -20.08 -72.31 6.11
CA LEU A 45 -19.02 -73.14 6.71
C LEU A 45 -18.90 -72.85 8.22
N ALA A 46 -18.17 -73.73 8.92
CA ALA A 46 -17.84 -73.49 10.32
C ALA A 46 -17.00 -72.23 10.48
N GLN A 47 -17.25 -71.46 11.56
CA GLN A 47 -16.50 -70.21 11.83
C GLN A 47 -15.03 -70.50 12.14
N PRO A 48 -14.14 -69.60 11.75
CA PRO A 48 -12.67 -69.74 12.04
C PRO A 48 -12.43 -69.91 13.54
N ALA A 49 -11.73 -70.97 13.91
CA ALA A 49 -11.37 -71.26 15.31
C ALA A 49 -10.11 -70.53 15.78
N GLY A 50 -9.29 -69.99 14.88
CA GLY A 50 -8.08 -69.25 15.19
C GLY A 50 -8.34 -67.89 15.82
N GLY A 51 -7.48 -67.40 16.72
CA GLY A 51 -7.52 -66.09 17.33
C GLY A 51 -7.16 -64.94 16.34
N PRO A 52 -7.00 -63.70 16.80
CA PRO A 52 -6.62 -62.54 15.97
C PRO A 52 -5.28 -62.76 15.25
N GLU A 53 -4.34 -63.46 15.86
CA GLU A 53 -3.04 -63.82 15.31
C GLU A 53 -3.13 -64.67 14.04
N ALA A 54 -4.20 -65.50 13.95
CA ALA A 54 -4.46 -66.30 12.74
C ALA A 54 -4.75 -65.44 11.52
N GLY A 55 -5.30 -64.21 11.73
CA GLY A 55 -5.46 -63.23 10.67
C GLY A 55 -4.13 -62.84 10.02
N LEU A 56 -3.10 -62.57 10.81
CA LEU A 56 -1.77 -62.23 10.29
C LEU A 56 -1.09 -63.46 9.65
N ALA A 57 -1.32 -64.66 10.19
CA ALA A 57 -0.80 -65.90 9.64
C ALA A 57 -1.25 -66.17 8.19
N VAL A 58 -2.40 -65.62 7.76
CA VAL A 58 -2.84 -65.70 6.36
C VAL A 58 -1.90 -65.00 5.40
N LEU A 59 -1.23 -63.91 5.83
CA LEU A 59 -0.26 -63.20 5.01
C LEU A 59 0.97 -64.03 4.69
N LEU A 60 1.31 -65.00 5.57
CA LEU A 60 2.44 -65.94 5.36
C LEU A 60 2.05 -67.05 4.37
N ASN A 61 0.78 -67.35 4.21
CA ASN A 61 0.28 -68.35 3.26
C ASN A 61 -1.01 -67.90 2.56
N PRO A 62 -0.95 -66.90 1.67
CA PRO A 62 -2.11 -66.23 1.08
C PRO A 62 -2.92 -67.14 0.14
N GLY A 63 -2.34 -68.22 -0.37
CA GLY A 63 -3.00 -69.20 -1.22
C GLY A 63 -3.85 -70.24 -0.44
N ASN A 64 -3.64 -70.35 0.89
CA ASN A 64 -4.41 -71.32 1.71
C ASN A 64 -4.89 -70.68 3.03
N PRO A 65 -5.77 -69.71 2.98
CA PRO A 65 -6.32 -69.05 4.17
C PRO A 65 -7.11 -70.00 5.11
N SER A 66 -7.61 -71.13 4.56
CA SER A 66 -8.35 -72.14 5.35
C SER A 66 -7.48 -72.82 6.41
N ALA A 67 -6.19 -73.06 6.11
CA ALA A 67 -5.25 -73.64 7.06
C ALA A 67 -4.85 -72.61 8.14
N ALA A 68 -4.53 -71.40 7.76
CA ALA A 68 -4.11 -70.33 8.68
C ALA A 68 -5.24 -69.94 9.67
N LEU A 69 -6.49 -69.90 9.21
CA LEU A 69 -7.67 -69.53 10.01
C LEU A 69 -8.32 -70.71 10.69
N GLN A 70 -7.80 -71.92 10.50
CA GLN A 70 -8.40 -73.20 11.00
C GLN A 70 -9.88 -73.32 10.62
N ALA A 71 -10.22 -73.00 9.35
CA ALA A 71 -11.57 -73.02 8.79
C ALA A 71 -11.60 -73.99 7.57
N PRO A 72 -11.80 -75.31 7.78
CA PRO A 72 -11.78 -76.29 6.71
C PRO A 72 -12.82 -75.97 5.63
N GLY A 73 -12.41 -76.02 4.34
CA GLY A 73 -13.29 -75.78 3.21
C GLY A 73 -13.43 -74.30 2.81
N LEU A 74 -12.80 -73.37 3.50
CA LEU A 74 -12.86 -71.93 3.15
C LEU A 74 -12.17 -71.68 1.81
N ASN A 75 -12.93 -71.17 0.83
CA ASN A 75 -12.41 -70.85 -0.50
C ASN A 75 -11.54 -69.59 -0.44
N PRO A 76 -10.27 -69.65 -0.95
CA PRO A 76 -9.38 -68.49 -0.96
C PRO A 76 -9.95 -67.28 -1.68
N PHE A 77 -10.69 -67.47 -2.78
CA PHE A 77 -11.30 -66.38 -3.52
C PHE A 77 -12.38 -65.67 -2.69
N ALA A 78 -13.27 -66.43 -2.03
CA ALA A 78 -14.30 -65.88 -1.16
C ALA A 78 -13.70 -65.12 0.02
N TYR A 79 -12.63 -65.63 0.60
CA TYR A 79 -11.86 -64.96 1.68
C TYR A 79 -11.30 -63.59 1.25
N TRP A 80 -10.55 -63.56 0.14
CA TRP A 80 -9.94 -62.31 -0.30
C TRP A 80 -10.97 -61.28 -0.78
N LEU A 81 -12.04 -61.70 -1.42
CA LEU A 81 -13.12 -60.82 -1.83
C LEU A 81 -13.77 -60.13 -0.61
N THR A 82 -14.15 -60.89 0.42
CA THR A 82 -14.76 -60.34 1.65
C THR A 82 -13.79 -59.44 2.42
N THR A 83 -12.51 -59.85 2.48
CA THR A 83 -11.46 -59.03 3.14
C THR A 83 -11.24 -57.70 2.46
N ILE A 84 -11.21 -57.66 1.11
CA ILE A 84 -11.07 -56.43 0.34
C ILE A 84 -12.27 -55.48 0.56
N VAL A 85 -13.49 -56.05 0.57
CA VAL A 85 -14.69 -55.26 0.84
C VAL A 85 -14.67 -54.67 2.26
N LEU A 86 -14.31 -55.45 3.26
CA LEU A 86 -14.19 -54.97 4.64
C LEU A 86 -13.10 -53.90 4.80
N LEU A 87 -11.97 -54.07 4.12
CA LEU A 87 -10.88 -53.08 4.11
C LEU A 87 -11.35 -51.78 3.46
N GLY A 88 -12.07 -51.86 2.33
CA GLY A 88 -12.63 -50.69 1.65
C GLY A 88 -13.62 -49.94 2.54
N LEU A 89 -14.50 -50.65 3.26
CA LEU A 89 -15.44 -50.05 4.22
C LEU A 89 -14.68 -49.40 5.41
N ALA A 90 -13.65 -50.06 5.94
CA ALA A 90 -12.85 -49.52 7.03
C ALA A 90 -12.13 -48.25 6.61
N VAL A 91 -11.54 -48.22 5.41
CA VAL A 91 -10.88 -47.00 4.84
C VAL A 91 -11.91 -45.91 4.60
N ALA A 92 -13.08 -46.21 4.04
CA ALA A 92 -14.16 -45.25 3.82
C ALA A 92 -14.63 -44.63 5.15
N ALA A 93 -14.83 -45.45 6.18
CA ALA A 93 -15.21 -45.01 7.52
C ALA A 93 -14.10 -44.13 8.15
N ALA A 94 -12.84 -44.54 8.02
CA ALA A 94 -11.70 -43.73 8.51
C ALA A 94 -11.59 -42.36 7.80
N LEU A 95 -11.78 -42.32 6.48
CA LEU A 95 -11.81 -41.08 5.71
C LEU A 95 -13.01 -40.20 6.07
N TRP A 96 -14.17 -40.79 6.32
CA TRP A 96 -15.36 -40.07 6.76
C TRP A 96 -15.18 -39.47 8.15
N LEU A 97 -14.66 -40.23 9.11
CA LEU A 97 -14.29 -39.73 10.44
C LEU A 97 -13.23 -38.67 10.37
N TRP A 98 -12.18 -38.85 9.59
CA TRP A 98 -11.12 -37.86 9.41
C TRP A 98 -11.62 -36.54 8.81
N ARG A 99 -12.57 -36.60 7.83
CA ARG A 99 -13.24 -35.42 7.33
C ARG A 99 -14.10 -34.73 8.38
N MET A 100 -14.83 -35.51 9.19
CA MET A 100 -15.69 -35.00 10.25
C MET A 100 -14.84 -34.31 11.36
N PHE A 101 -13.73 -34.92 11.77
CA PHE A 101 -12.84 -34.32 12.81
C PHE A 101 -11.93 -33.22 12.29
N ARG A 102 -11.53 -33.24 11.02
CA ARG A 102 -10.75 -32.16 10.41
C ARG A 102 -11.55 -30.85 10.27
N GLY A 103 -12.88 -30.91 10.27
CA GLY A 103 -13.77 -29.75 10.23
C GLY A 103 -13.89 -29.01 11.57
N THR A 104 -13.55 -29.65 12.70
CA THR A 104 -13.78 -29.07 14.03
C THR A 104 -12.59 -28.34 14.65
N GLY A 105 -11.40 -28.37 14.01
CA GLY A 105 -10.15 -27.79 14.56
C GLY A 105 -9.67 -26.47 13.97
N ARG A 106 -10.24 -25.98 12.86
CA ARG A 106 -10.04 -24.62 12.37
C ARG A 106 -11.34 -23.86 12.61
N ALA A 107 -11.30 -22.88 13.52
CA ALA A 107 -12.32 -21.85 13.55
C ALA A 107 -12.55 -21.42 12.09
N ALA A 108 -13.75 -21.63 11.55
CA ALA A 108 -14.09 -21.24 10.20
C ALA A 108 -13.65 -19.79 10.06
N LYS A 109 -12.73 -19.49 9.11
CA LYS A 109 -12.33 -18.11 8.86
C LYS A 109 -13.61 -17.34 8.59
N VAL A 110 -13.99 -16.49 9.53
CA VAL A 110 -15.17 -15.65 9.42
C VAL A 110 -14.99 -14.85 8.13
N ASP A 111 -15.94 -14.96 7.20
CA ASP A 111 -15.94 -14.15 5.98
C ASP A 111 -16.04 -12.66 6.40
N PRO A 112 -15.00 -11.84 6.17
CA PRO A 112 -15.01 -10.46 6.63
C PRO A 112 -16.17 -9.65 6.04
N HIS A 113 -16.74 -10.07 4.91
CA HIS A 113 -17.90 -9.43 4.29
C HIS A 113 -19.25 -9.71 5.00
N ARG A 114 -19.28 -10.65 5.95
CA ARG A 114 -20.50 -11.11 6.64
C ARG A 114 -20.48 -10.89 8.15
N ILE A 115 -19.50 -10.15 8.65
CA ILE A 115 -19.43 -9.84 10.08
C ILE A 115 -20.62 -8.93 10.45
N PRO A 116 -21.42 -9.25 11.47
CA PRO A 116 -22.47 -8.37 11.95
C PRO A 116 -21.88 -7.03 12.43
N GLY A 117 -22.52 -5.92 12.04
CA GLY A 117 -22.04 -4.57 12.34
C GLY A 117 -21.25 -3.89 11.21
N ILE A 118 -20.85 -4.63 10.16
CA ILE A 118 -20.37 -4.01 8.91
C ILE A 118 -21.55 -3.50 8.08
N ALA A 119 -21.27 -2.58 7.14
CA ALA A 119 -22.27 -1.96 6.30
C ALA A 119 -23.09 -2.98 5.51
N THR A 120 -24.40 -2.86 5.61
CA THR A 120 -25.37 -3.60 4.80
C THR A 120 -25.36 -3.08 3.36
N ARG A 121 -25.94 -3.86 2.43
CA ARG A 121 -26.09 -3.42 1.04
C ARG A 121 -26.82 -2.08 0.92
N ALA A 122 -27.85 -1.83 1.72
CA ALA A 122 -28.61 -0.58 1.71
C ALA A 122 -27.75 0.61 2.15
N GLU A 123 -26.93 0.43 3.19
CA GLU A 123 -26.00 1.45 3.69
C GLU A 123 -24.89 1.73 2.68
N VAL A 124 -24.27 0.69 2.09
CA VAL A 124 -23.29 0.86 1.00
C VAL A 124 -23.91 1.59 -0.19
N THR A 125 -25.15 1.24 -0.58
CA THR A 125 -25.83 1.89 -1.70
C THR A 125 -26.11 3.35 -1.41
N ARG A 126 -26.49 3.69 -0.20
CA ARG A 126 -26.76 5.07 0.22
C ARG A 126 -25.50 5.92 0.30
N ALA A 127 -24.40 5.36 0.80
CA ALA A 127 -23.18 6.11 1.09
C ALA A 127 -22.20 6.19 -0.09
N ALA A 128 -22.07 5.11 -0.88
CA ALA A 128 -20.94 4.92 -1.79
C ALA A 128 -21.30 4.39 -3.18
N SER A 129 -22.58 4.27 -3.54
CA SER A 129 -22.97 3.80 -4.88
C SER A 129 -22.78 4.87 -5.95
N HIS A 130 -22.79 4.44 -7.22
CA HIS A 130 -22.82 5.36 -8.35
C HIS A 130 -24.01 6.32 -8.31
N GLN A 131 -25.17 5.88 -7.80
CA GLN A 131 -26.36 6.74 -7.66
C GLN A 131 -26.15 7.83 -6.61
N ALA A 132 -25.51 7.49 -5.47
CA ALA A 132 -25.15 8.47 -4.44
C ALA A 132 -24.11 9.48 -4.97
N LEU A 133 -23.16 9.02 -5.78
CA LEU A 133 -22.16 9.85 -6.44
C LEU A 133 -22.80 10.81 -7.45
N MET A 134 -23.66 10.31 -8.34
CA MET A 134 -24.29 11.09 -9.41
C MET A 134 -25.25 12.19 -8.90
N LYS A 135 -25.83 12.03 -7.70
CA LYS A 135 -26.62 13.12 -7.07
C LYS A 135 -25.81 14.38 -6.80
N ARG A 136 -24.48 14.28 -6.75
CA ARG A 136 -23.54 15.37 -6.49
C ARG A 136 -22.81 15.83 -7.75
N ALA A 137 -23.06 15.18 -8.90
CA ALA A 137 -22.27 15.38 -10.11
C ALA A 137 -22.20 16.85 -10.58
N GLU A 138 -23.31 17.55 -10.57
CA GLU A 138 -23.39 18.98 -10.93
C GLU A 138 -22.54 19.86 -10.01
N HIS A 139 -22.54 19.56 -8.70
CA HIS A 139 -21.68 20.27 -7.75
C HIS A 139 -20.20 19.90 -7.90
N LEU A 140 -19.90 18.63 -8.18
CA LEU A 140 -18.54 18.13 -8.31
C LEU A 140 -17.85 18.64 -9.59
N ARG A 141 -18.61 18.73 -10.69
CA ARG A 141 -18.11 19.20 -12.01
C ARG A 141 -19.14 20.08 -12.70
N PRO A 142 -19.23 21.35 -12.31
CA PRO A 142 -20.26 22.27 -12.83
C PRO A 142 -20.09 22.59 -14.33
N ALA A 143 -18.92 22.39 -14.91
CA ALA A 143 -18.68 22.60 -16.34
C ALA A 143 -19.24 21.48 -17.23
N LEU A 144 -19.61 20.31 -16.68
CA LEU A 144 -20.13 19.19 -17.46
C LEU A 144 -21.66 19.25 -17.57
N THR A 145 -22.17 19.23 -18.80
CA THR A 145 -23.62 19.14 -19.07
C THR A 145 -24.18 17.73 -18.84
N SER A 146 -23.35 16.70 -18.99
CA SER A 146 -23.69 15.30 -18.74
C SER A 146 -22.49 14.57 -18.19
N ALA A 147 -22.55 14.19 -16.90
CA ALA A 147 -21.49 13.51 -16.21
C ALA A 147 -21.73 11.99 -16.19
N THR A 148 -20.67 11.20 -16.27
CA THR A 148 -20.65 9.78 -15.95
C THR A 148 -20.04 9.56 -14.57
N PRO A 149 -20.22 8.40 -13.92
CA PRO A 149 -19.57 8.13 -12.63
C PRO A 149 -18.05 8.27 -12.65
N GLY A 150 -17.40 7.97 -13.79
CA GLY A 150 -15.95 8.13 -13.97
C GLY A 150 -15.49 9.58 -14.04
N ASP A 151 -16.36 10.51 -14.44
CA ASP A 151 -16.03 11.93 -14.49
C ASP A 151 -15.99 12.60 -13.10
N VAL A 152 -16.67 12.00 -12.13
CA VAL A 152 -16.90 12.59 -10.80
C VAL A 152 -16.43 11.73 -9.64
N GLY A 153 -15.80 10.58 -9.91
CA GLY A 153 -15.33 9.71 -8.83
C GLY A 153 -14.42 8.56 -9.26
N TYR A 154 -13.82 7.96 -8.25
CA TYR A 154 -12.90 6.84 -8.35
C TYR A 154 -13.57 5.55 -7.89
N ARG A 155 -13.49 4.50 -8.69
CA ARG A 155 -14.00 3.20 -8.33
C ARG A 155 -13.03 2.47 -7.40
N ILE A 156 -13.40 2.30 -6.12
CA ILE A 156 -12.56 1.65 -5.12
C ILE A 156 -12.66 0.12 -5.18
N GLY A 157 -13.88 -0.42 -5.22
CA GLY A 157 -14.09 -1.87 -5.19
C GLY A 157 -15.56 -2.27 -5.23
N ARG A 158 -15.89 -3.44 -4.71
CA ARG A 158 -17.26 -3.95 -4.57
C ARG A 158 -17.52 -4.48 -3.16
N SER A 159 -18.64 -4.09 -2.58
CA SER A 159 -19.15 -4.63 -1.31
C SER A 159 -20.62 -4.98 -1.46
N GLN A 160 -21.06 -6.10 -0.93
CA GLN A 160 -22.46 -6.55 -0.96
C GLN A 160 -23.10 -6.45 -2.38
N ASN A 161 -22.34 -6.81 -3.43
CA ASN A 161 -22.71 -6.65 -4.85
C ASN A 161 -22.88 -5.20 -5.34
N THR A 162 -22.58 -4.21 -4.53
CA THR A 162 -22.60 -2.78 -4.89
C THR A 162 -21.19 -2.30 -5.18
N THR A 163 -20.99 -1.56 -6.27
CA THR A 163 -19.71 -0.87 -6.53
C THR A 163 -19.56 0.30 -5.57
N VAL A 164 -18.40 0.37 -4.92
CA VAL A 164 -18.01 1.41 -3.97
C VAL A 164 -17.23 2.48 -4.69
N TRP A 165 -17.66 3.72 -4.57
CA TRP A 165 -17.05 4.90 -5.18
C TRP A 165 -16.63 5.91 -4.11
N ALA A 166 -15.51 6.57 -4.34
CA ALA A 166 -15.15 7.84 -3.71
C ALA A 166 -15.34 8.96 -4.74
N SER A 167 -15.78 10.14 -4.31
CA SER A 167 -15.91 11.27 -5.23
C SER A 167 -14.56 11.94 -5.48
N VAL A 168 -14.46 12.74 -6.55
CA VAL A 168 -13.27 13.56 -6.85
C VAL A 168 -13.00 14.64 -5.80
N GLU A 169 -13.94 14.90 -4.90
CA GLU A 169 -13.80 15.82 -3.78
C GLU A 169 -13.32 15.14 -2.49
N ASP A 170 -13.43 13.82 -2.41
CA ASP A 170 -13.07 13.10 -1.21
C ASP A 170 -11.54 12.98 -1.07
N SER A 171 -10.99 13.38 0.09
CA SER A 171 -9.62 13.04 0.48
C SER A 171 -9.55 11.55 0.84
N ILE A 172 -8.58 10.83 0.23
CA ILE A 172 -8.51 9.36 0.29
C ILE A 172 -7.19 8.95 0.94
N LEU A 173 -7.22 8.44 2.16
CA LEU A 173 -6.03 7.88 2.81
C LEU A 173 -5.97 6.37 2.61
N VAL A 174 -4.85 5.88 2.09
CA VAL A 174 -4.60 4.44 1.93
C VAL A 174 -3.52 4.00 2.90
N ILE A 175 -3.83 3.01 3.74
CA ILE A 175 -2.88 2.42 4.68
C ILE A 175 -2.73 0.93 4.39
N GLY A 176 -1.49 0.50 4.21
CA GLY A 176 -1.17 -0.90 4.04
C GLY A 176 0.34 -1.16 4.03
N PRO A 177 0.79 -2.26 4.63
CA PRO A 177 2.21 -2.62 4.67
C PRO A 177 2.77 -2.90 3.27
N PRO A 178 4.09 -3.07 3.13
CA PRO A 178 4.70 -3.53 1.89
C PRO A 178 4.04 -4.81 1.37
N ARG A 179 3.88 -4.91 0.04
CA ARG A 179 3.27 -6.08 -0.65
C ARG A 179 1.79 -6.34 -0.32
N SER A 180 1.07 -5.40 0.29
CA SER A 180 -0.38 -5.51 0.54
C SER A 180 -1.25 -5.29 -0.72
N GLY A 181 -0.66 -4.94 -1.84
CA GLY A 181 -1.37 -4.71 -3.10
C GLY A 181 -1.85 -3.28 -3.33
N LYS A 182 -1.36 -2.28 -2.56
CA LYS A 182 -1.73 -0.85 -2.69
C LYS A 182 -1.66 -0.36 -4.13
N GLY A 183 -0.50 -0.52 -4.78
CA GLY A 183 -0.29 -0.10 -6.17
C GLY A 183 -1.25 -0.79 -7.14
N ALA A 184 -1.29 -2.14 -7.10
CA ALA A 184 -2.04 -2.93 -8.06
C ALA A 184 -3.57 -2.81 -7.95
N HIS A 185 -4.10 -2.58 -6.75
CA HIS A 185 -5.55 -2.52 -6.53
C HIS A 185 -6.10 -1.09 -6.46
N ILE A 186 -5.29 -0.10 -6.03
CA ILE A 186 -5.78 1.25 -5.76
C ILE A 186 -5.07 2.27 -6.64
N VAL A 187 -3.75 2.45 -6.53
CA VAL A 187 -3.02 3.55 -7.15
C VAL A 187 -3.10 3.50 -8.68
N ILE A 188 -2.74 2.38 -9.30
CA ILE A 188 -2.79 2.20 -10.76
C ILE A 188 -4.20 2.43 -11.30
N ASN A 189 -5.22 1.89 -10.61
CA ASN A 189 -6.61 2.11 -11.02
C ASN A 189 -7.02 3.58 -10.90
N ALA A 190 -6.62 4.28 -9.83
CA ALA A 190 -6.93 5.69 -9.63
C ALA A 190 -6.28 6.56 -10.73
N ILE A 191 -5.01 6.30 -11.08
CA ILE A 191 -4.31 6.99 -12.18
C ILE A 191 -5.02 6.77 -13.52
N LEU A 192 -5.42 5.53 -13.83
CA LEU A 192 -6.11 5.19 -15.06
C LEU A 192 -7.53 5.74 -15.16
N ASP A 193 -8.22 5.84 -14.02
CA ASP A 193 -9.61 6.30 -13.93
C ASP A 193 -9.70 7.83 -13.64
N ALA A 194 -8.57 8.54 -13.48
CA ALA A 194 -8.56 9.97 -13.19
C ALA A 194 -9.12 10.78 -14.38
N PRO A 195 -10.15 11.63 -14.14
CA PRO A 195 -10.80 12.39 -15.21
C PRO A 195 -10.02 13.62 -15.68
N GLY A 196 -9.02 14.04 -14.91
CA GLY A 196 -8.21 15.23 -15.16
C GLY A 196 -6.71 14.96 -15.03
N PRO A 197 -5.92 16.01 -14.74
CA PRO A 197 -4.48 15.88 -14.55
C PRO A 197 -4.14 14.99 -13.36
N VAL A 198 -2.94 14.40 -13.40
CA VAL A 198 -2.45 13.49 -12.35
C VAL A 198 -1.01 13.84 -11.98
N VAL A 199 -0.73 13.88 -10.70
CA VAL A 199 0.62 13.81 -10.15
C VAL A 199 0.74 12.52 -9.36
N THR A 200 1.71 11.69 -9.68
CA THR A 200 1.94 10.44 -8.95
C THR A 200 3.40 10.30 -8.55
N THR A 201 3.61 9.88 -7.32
CA THR A 201 4.93 9.58 -6.76
C THR A 201 5.13 8.08 -6.66
N SER A 202 6.36 7.62 -6.82
CA SER A 202 6.71 6.23 -6.56
C SER A 202 8.22 6.05 -6.38
N THR A 203 8.62 5.07 -5.57
CA THR A 203 10.02 4.63 -5.46
C THR A 203 10.39 3.58 -6.52
N ARG A 204 9.43 3.16 -7.34
CA ARG A 204 9.57 2.13 -8.37
C ARG A 204 8.79 2.53 -9.64
N PRO A 205 9.22 2.11 -10.82
CA PRO A 205 8.56 2.47 -12.07
C PRO A 205 7.24 1.72 -12.34
N ASP A 206 6.69 0.94 -11.39
CA ASP A 206 5.49 0.11 -11.62
C ASP A 206 4.26 0.93 -12.05
N ASN A 207 4.01 2.09 -11.41
CA ASN A 207 2.91 2.98 -11.75
C ASN A 207 3.11 3.57 -13.16
N LEU A 208 4.33 4.03 -13.44
CA LEU A 208 4.73 4.57 -14.74
C LEU A 208 4.56 3.54 -15.86
N THR A 209 5.22 2.38 -15.75
CA THR A 209 5.23 1.38 -16.80
C THR A 209 3.84 0.89 -17.18
N THR A 210 2.92 0.84 -16.21
CA THR A 210 1.55 0.35 -16.41
C THR A 210 0.63 1.41 -16.99
N THR A 211 0.83 2.71 -16.70
CA THR A 211 -0.17 3.75 -16.98
C THR A 211 0.28 4.79 -18.00
N LEU A 212 1.58 4.91 -18.29
CA LEU A 212 2.18 5.94 -19.14
C LEU A 212 1.44 6.08 -20.48
N ARG A 213 1.36 5.01 -21.29
CA ARG A 213 0.75 5.06 -22.62
C ARG A 213 -0.74 5.33 -22.58
N ALA A 214 -1.43 4.84 -21.55
CA ALA A 214 -2.85 5.13 -21.36
C ALA A 214 -3.06 6.62 -21.07
N ARG A 215 -2.20 7.23 -20.25
CA ARG A 215 -2.26 8.65 -19.91
C ARG A 215 -1.82 9.55 -21.07
N GLN A 216 -0.86 9.15 -21.87
CA GLN A 216 -0.45 9.86 -23.11
C GLN A 216 -1.60 10.06 -24.12
N ARG A 217 -2.62 9.19 -24.09
CA ARG A 217 -3.82 9.35 -24.93
C ARG A 217 -4.77 10.43 -24.43
N LEU A 218 -4.62 10.87 -23.17
CA LEU A 218 -5.50 11.84 -22.51
C LEU A 218 -4.88 13.24 -22.42
N GLY A 219 -3.56 13.33 -22.38
CA GLY A 219 -2.84 14.58 -22.28
C GLY A 219 -1.32 14.40 -22.27
N PRO A 220 -0.56 15.49 -22.11
CA PRO A 220 0.89 15.42 -22.04
C PRO A 220 1.34 14.59 -20.83
N VAL A 221 2.47 13.90 -20.98
CA VAL A 221 3.06 13.11 -19.91
C VAL A 221 4.48 13.59 -19.68
N ALA A 222 4.86 13.75 -18.42
CA ALA A 222 6.20 14.13 -18.00
C ALA A 222 6.71 13.18 -16.91
N VAL A 223 8.00 12.93 -16.90
CA VAL A 223 8.68 12.09 -15.90
C VAL A 223 9.81 12.89 -15.28
N PHE A 224 9.72 13.14 -13.99
CA PHE A 224 10.81 13.70 -13.20
C PHE A 224 11.52 12.55 -12.49
N ASP A 225 12.67 12.16 -13.02
CA ASP A 225 13.46 11.00 -12.57
C ASP A 225 14.94 11.39 -12.42
N PRO A 226 15.28 12.23 -11.43
CA PRO A 226 16.66 12.72 -11.27
C PRO A 226 17.65 11.61 -10.91
N GLN A 227 17.19 10.44 -10.49
CA GLN A 227 18.01 9.28 -10.12
C GLN A 227 18.10 8.21 -11.22
N GLN A 228 17.45 8.43 -12.36
CA GLN A 228 17.40 7.51 -13.49
C GLN A 228 16.89 6.10 -13.10
N LEU A 229 15.81 6.03 -12.31
CA LEU A 229 15.14 4.79 -11.94
C LEU A 229 14.38 4.15 -13.12
N ALA A 230 14.10 4.93 -14.16
CA ALA A 230 13.43 4.52 -15.38
C ALA A 230 14.18 5.04 -16.62
N PRO A 231 15.42 4.57 -16.87
CA PRO A 231 16.23 5.03 -17.98
C PRO A 231 15.57 4.72 -19.34
N GLY A 232 15.91 5.49 -20.37
CA GLY A 232 15.45 5.27 -21.74
C GLY A 232 14.00 5.70 -22.01
N ILE A 233 13.31 6.35 -21.08
CA ILE A 233 11.97 6.90 -21.31
C ILE A 233 12.08 8.30 -21.90
N PRO A 234 11.51 8.58 -23.11
CA PRO A 234 11.75 9.81 -23.86
C PRO A 234 10.86 11.00 -23.43
N VAL A 235 10.36 11.02 -22.19
CA VAL A 235 9.46 12.07 -21.64
C VAL A 235 10.00 12.67 -20.35
N GLY A 236 11.33 12.79 -20.28
CA GLY A 236 12.01 13.42 -19.16
C GLY A 236 11.57 14.88 -18.99
N LEU A 237 11.28 15.26 -17.74
CA LEU A 237 10.97 16.63 -17.36
C LEU A 237 12.22 17.35 -16.93
N ARG A 238 12.45 18.54 -17.46
CA ARG A 238 13.42 19.50 -16.93
C ARG A 238 12.68 20.63 -16.21
N TRP A 239 12.99 20.85 -14.96
CA TRP A 239 12.32 21.85 -14.12
C TRP A 239 13.30 22.55 -13.19
N SER A 240 13.38 23.85 -13.28
CA SER A 240 14.25 24.66 -12.41
C SER A 240 13.57 25.00 -11.07
N PRO A 241 14.25 24.79 -9.93
CA PRO A 241 13.76 25.23 -8.63
C PRO A 241 13.71 26.77 -8.49
N ILE A 242 14.36 27.51 -9.37
CA ILE A 242 14.41 28.99 -9.38
C ILE A 242 13.19 29.58 -10.10
N ARG A 243 12.62 28.85 -11.04
CA ARG A 243 11.54 29.30 -11.92
C ARG A 243 10.38 29.95 -11.14
N GLY A 244 10.01 31.17 -11.51
CA GLY A 244 8.90 31.93 -10.92
C GLY A 244 9.18 32.50 -9.53
N CYS A 245 10.39 32.34 -9.00
CA CYS A 245 10.77 32.86 -7.69
C CYS A 245 11.04 34.39 -7.68
N GLU A 246 10.84 35.08 -8.81
CA GLU A 246 10.70 36.53 -8.87
C GLU A 246 9.47 37.00 -8.07
N ASP A 247 8.43 36.15 -7.99
CA ASP A 247 7.32 36.33 -7.07
C ASP A 247 7.72 35.84 -5.67
N PRO A 248 7.72 36.72 -4.64
CA PRO A 248 8.10 36.33 -3.29
C PRO A 248 7.27 35.19 -2.70
N LEU A 249 5.97 35.10 -3.01
CA LEU A 249 5.12 33.99 -2.53
C LEU A 249 5.57 32.66 -3.12
N THR A 250 5.89 32.63 -4.41
CA THR A 250 6.42 31.44 -5.07
C THR A 250 7.76 31.00 -4.44
N ALA A 251 8.67 31.94 -4.17
CA ALA A 251 9.95 31.66 -3.49
C ALA A 251 9.72 31.08 -2.07
N MET A 252 8.76 31.62 -1.31
CA MET A 252 8.41 31.12 0.03
C MET A 252 7.86 29.67 -0.01
N ILE A 253 6.97 29.38 -0.93
CA ILE A 253 6.38 28.02 -1.09
C ILE A 253 7.46 27.03 -1.52
N ARG A 254 8.31 27.43 -2.48
CA ARG A 254 9.41 26.62 -2.97
C ARG A 254 10.42 26.28 -1.86
N ALA A 255 10.80 27.30 -1.09
CA ALA A 255 11.69 27.16 0.07
C ALA A 255 11.09 26.26 1.15
N ALA A 256 9.78 26.32 1.36
CA ALA A 256 9.10 25.42 2.32
C ALA A 256 9.20 23.95 1.88
N GLY A 257 8.95 23.65 0.60
CA GLY A 257 9.10 22.31 0.04
C GLY A 257 10.53 21.78 0.14
N LEU A 258 11.52 22.61 -0.21
CA LEU A 258 12.96 22.27 -0.12
C LEU A 258 13.39 22.03 1.32
N ALA A 259 13.01 22.90 2.27
CA ALA A 259 13.37 22.77 3.68
C ALA A 259 12.74 21.51 4.33
N ALA A 260 11.48 21.25 4.07
CA ALA A 260 10.79 20.05 4.58
C ALA A 260 11.45 18.76 4.09
N GLY A 261 11.93 18.74 2.84
CA GLY A 261 12.64 17.61 2.26
C GLY A 261 13.95 17.24 2.98
N THR A 262 14.51 18.15 3.78
CA THR A 262 15.67 17.87 4.62
C THR A 262 15.36 16.92 5.77
N GLY A 263 14.11 16.89 6.24
CA GLY A 263 13.68 16.09 7.38
C GLY A 263 14.21 16.59 8.75
N LEU A 264 14.71 17.81 8.85
CA LEU A 264 15.29 18.37 10.09
C LEU A 264 14.25 18.39 11.22
N ALA A 265 13.01 18.81 10.94
CA ALA A 265 11.96 18.85 11.94
C ALA A 265 11.52 17.45 12.42
N ALA A 266 11.64 16.43 11.56
CA ALA A 266 11.23 15.05 11.84
C ALA A 266 12.36 14.19 12.45
N GLY A 267 13.62 14.59 12.28
CA GLY A 267 14.81 13.76 12.55
C GLY A 267 15.25 13.64 14.01
N GLY A 268 14.47 14.12 14.98
CA GLY A 268 14.85 14.04 16.41
C GLY A 268 16.01 14.95 16.81
N VAL A 269 16.35 15.93 15.97
CA VAL A 269 17.33 16.97 16.28
C VAL A 269 16.70 17.96 17.26
N ASP A 270 17.39 18.23 18.37
CA ASP A 270 16.96 19.26 19.33
C ASP A 270 16.75 20.60 18.61
N GLY A 271 15.54 21.14 18.71
CA GLY A 271 15.17 22.36 17.98
C GLY A 271 15.04 22.20 16.46
N GLY A 272 14.89 20.98 15.93
CA GLY A 272 14.84 20.71 14.48
C GLY A 272 13.84 21.57 13.71
N GLY A 273 12.67 21.83 14.27
CA GLY A 273 11.68 22.74 13.68
C GLY A 273 12.16 24.20 13.59
N PHE A 274 12.95 24.66 14.58
CA PHE A 274 13.58 25.99 14.53
C PHE A 274 14.61 26.07 13.40
N TRP A 275 15.46 25.06 13.28
CA TRP A 275 16.49 25.01 12.25
C TRP A 275 15.89 24.89 10.85
N GLU A 276 14.84 24.10 10.68
CA GLU A 276 14.09 24.01 9.42
C GLU A 276 13.47 25.37 9.04
N ALA A 277 12.89 26.09 10.01
CA ALA A 277 12.34 27.42 9.77
C ALA A 277 13.43 28.42 9.34
N LYS A 278 14.62 28.39 9.96
CA LYS A 278 15.77 29.22 9.56
C LYS A 278 16.30 28.86 8.18
N THR A 279 16.42 27.56 7.89
CA THR A 279 16.76 27.04 6.56
C THR A 279 15.80 27.56 5.49
N ARG A 280 14.50 27.47 5.74
CA ARG A 280 13.46 27.99 4.84
C ARG A 280 13.62 29.48 4.59
N THR A 281 13.87 30.27 5.64
CA THR A 281 14.05 31.73 5.50
C THR A 281 15.30 32.06 4.67
N ALA A 282 16.42 31.34 4.83
CA ALA A 282 17.57 31.51 3.97
C ALA A 282 17.29 31.11 2.52
N LEU A 283 16.68 29.94 2.31
CA LEU A 283 16.36 29.42 0.97
C LEU A 283 15.42 30.34 0.18
N GLN A 284 14.40 30.93 0.82
CA GLN A 284 13.50 31.86 0.11
C GLN A 284 14.26 33.08 -0.41
N SER A 285 15.22 33.62 0.36
CA SER A 285 16.03 34.75 -0.06
C SER A 285 16.99 34.37 -1.19
N LEU A 286 17.63 33.19 -1.11
CA LEU A 286 18.53 32.68 -2.14
C LEU A 286 17.79 32.41 -3.46
N LEU A 287 16.62 31.78 -3.41
CA LEU A 287 15.80 31.50 -4.59
C LEU A 287 15.30 32.79 -5.26
N HIS A 288 14.86 33.77 -4.45
CA HIS A 288 14.37 35.03 -4.95
C HIS A 288 15.50 35.83 -5.60
N ALA A 289 16.68 35.89 -4.96
CA ALA A 289 17.87 36.53 -5.54
C ALA A 289 18.28 35.89 -6.87
N ALA A 290 18.32 34.54 -6.89
CA ALA A 290 18.67 33.80 -8.11
C ALA A 290 17.71 34.06 -9.27
N ALA A 291 16.40 34.16 -8.97
CA ALA A 291 15.38 34.47 -9.98
C ALA A 291 15.50 35.90 -10.49
N LEU A 292 15.70 36.87 -9.62
CA LEU A 292 15.83 38.28 -9.98
C LEU A 292 17.04 38.59 -10.89
N ASP A 293 18.13 37.85 -10.71
CA ASP A 293 19.36 38.03 -11.49
C ASP A 293 19.51 37.00 -12.64
N GLY A 294 18.57 36.10 -12.80
CA GLY A 294 18.60 35.06 -13.85
C GLY A 294 19.71 34.02 -13.64
N CYS A 295 20.09 33.75 -12.39
CA CYS A 295 21.12 32.79 -12.05
C CYS A 295 20.73 31.35 -12.43
N SER A 296 21.73 30.55 -12.75
CA SER A 296 21.56 29.11 -13.01
C SER A 296 21.39 28.30 -11.70
N PRO A 297 20.80 27.10 -11.75
CA PRO A 297 20.77 26.18 -10.62
C PRO A 297 22.17 25.82 -10.07
N ALA A 298 23.20 25.86 -10.91
CA ALA A 298 24.59 25.65 -10.50
C ALA A 298 25.10 26.80 -9.61
N GLU A 299 24.74 28.04 -9.93
CA GLU A 299 25.10 29.23 -9.11
C GLU A 299 24.34 29.19 -7.78
N LEU A 300 23.05 28.90 -7.80
CA LEU A 300 22.28 28.69 -6.58
C LEU A 300 22.93 27.61 -5.71
N PHE A 301 23.34 26.48 -6.30
CA PHE A 301 24.03 25.42 -5.57
C PHE A 301 25.35 25.89 -4.96
N ARG A 302 26.15 26.67 -5.67
CA ARG A 302 27.40 27.27 -5.15
C ARG A 302 27.13 28.09 -3.89
N TRP A 303 26.05 28.90 -3.85
CA TRP A 303 25.67 29.66 -2.66
C TRP A 303 25.30 28.79 -1.47
N THR A 304 24.76 27.59 -1.72
CA THR A 304 24.39 26.68 -0.63
C THR A 304 25.61 25.96 -0.02
N LEU A 305 26.72 25.86 -0.73
CA LEU A 305 27.93 25.19 -0.25
C LEU A 305 28.76 26.08 0.66
N ASP A 306 28.81 27.39 0.36
CA ASP A 306 29.67 28.35 1.07
C ASP A 306 28.85 29.59 1.46
N PRO A 307 28.69 29.88 2.77
CA PRO A 307 28.09 31.12 3.23
C PRO A 307 28.74 32.39 2.65
N ALA A 308 30.05 32.35 2.40
CA ALA A 308 30.73 33.50 1.82
C ALA A 308 30.29 33.80 0.38
N ALA A 309 30.01 32.76 -0.41
CA ALA A 309 29.48 32.90 -1.77
C ALA A 309 28.06 33.49 -1.79
N ALA A 310 27.28 33.30 -0.73
CA ALA A 310 25.89 33.80 -0.64
C ALA A 310 25.80 35.33 -0.42
N HIS A 311 26.93 36.04 -0.20
CA HIS A 311 26.95 37.50 -0.22
C HIS A 311 26.61 38.09 -1.60
N ASP A 312 26.79 37.30 -2.68
CA ASP A 312 26.30 37.69 -4.01
C ASP A 312 24.78 37.87 -4.00
N ALA A 313 24.05 36.91 -3.40
CA ALA A 313 22.59 36.98 -3.26
C ALA A 313 22.12 38.18 -2.40
N VAL A 314 22.85 38.52 -1.33
CA VAL A 314 22.59 39.74 -0.53
C VAL A 314 22.71 40.99 -1.41
N SER A 315 23.81 41.10 -2.17
CA SER A 315 24.06 42.22 -3.07
C SER A 315 22.94 42.39 -4.12
N ILE A 316 22.46 41.29 -4.71
CA ILE A 316 21.36 41.29 -5.66
C ILE A 316 20.06 41.80 -4.99
N LEU A 317 19.72 41.27 -3.80
CA LEU A 317 18.50 41.68 -3.09
C LEU A 317 18.50 43.14 -2.64
N LEU A 318 19.65 43.66 -2.25
CA LEU A 318 19.75 45.05 -1.80
C LEU A 318 19.80 46.05 -2.98
N SER A 319 20.28 45.63 -4.15
CA SER A 319 20.41 46.50 -5.33
C SER A 319 19.18 46.46 -6.26
N THR A 320 18.37 45.40 -6.21
CA THR A 320 17.24 45.21 -7.14
C THR A 320 15.95 45.79 -6.57
N PRO A 321 15.32 46.80 -7.23
CA PRO A 321 14.09 47.42 -6.74
C PRO A 321 12.88 46.47 -6.63
N ALA A 322 12.87 45.36 -7.39
CA ALA A 322 11.81 44.35 -7.36
C ALA A 322 11.98 43.35 -6.21
N ALA A 323 13.08 43.41 -5.47
CA ALA A 323 13.33 42.50 -4.35
C ALA A 323 12.34 42.73 -3.19
N ALA A 324 11.92 41.62 -2.55
CA ALA A 324 11.08 41.69 -1.38
C ALA A 324 11.75 42.46 -0.23
N THR A 325 11.01 43.43 0.32
CA THR A 325 11.55 44.35 1.35
C THR A 325 12.07 43.57 2.57
N GLY A 326 13.31 43.86 2.97
CA GLY A 326 13.93 43.30 4.17
C GLY A 326 14.51 41.88 3.99
N TRP A 327 14.38 41.25 2.81
CA TRP A 327 14.94 39.91 2.59
C TRP A 327 16.46 39.93 2.46
N GLY A 328 17.01 40.98 1.83
CA GLY A 328 18.46 41.21 1.78
C GLY A 328 19.05 41.40 3.18
N ASP A 329 18.46 42.28 4.00
CA ASP A 329 18.89 42.51 5.38
C ASP A 329 18.79 41.24 6.24
N SER A 330 17.69 40.45 6.06
CA SER A 330 17.48 39.19 6.79
C SER A 330 18.57 38.16 6.43
N LEU A 331 18.88 37.99 5.13
CA LEU A 331 19.94 37.10 4.68
C LEU A 331 21.30 37.52 5.17
N GLN A 332 21.59 38.82 5.09
CA GLN A 332 22.86 39.41 5.61
C GLN A 332 23.01 39.11 7.10
N ALA A 333 21.97 39.36 7.91
CA ALA A 333 22.00 39.06 9.35
C ALA A 333 22.26 37.60 9.66
N MET A 334 21.81 36.66 8.82
CA MET A 334 22.09 35.23 8.98
C MET A 334 23.53 34.87 8.64
N LEU A 335 24.13 35.53 7.62
CA LEU A 335 25.52 35.33 7.22
C LEU A 335 26.48 35.92 8.25
N GLU A 336 26.11 37.04 8.88
CA GLU A 336 26.89 37.75 9.91
C GLU A 336 26.63 37.21 11.33
N ALA A 337 25.73 36.22 11.50
CA ALA A 337 25.50 35.61 12.80
C ALA A 337 26.76 34.94 13.36
N ASP A 338 26.77 34.63 14.66
CA ASP A 338 27.88 33.88 15.25
C ASP A 338 28.17 32.59 14.44
N PRO A 339 29.43 32.15 14.34
CA PRO A 339 29.80 31.05 13.45
C PRO A 339 29.02 29.76 13.68
N ARG A 340 28.66 29.43 14.93
CA ARG A 340 27.91 28.19 15.23
C ARG A 340 26.48 28.27 14.73
N THR A 341 25.82 29.39 14.92
CA THR A 341 24.47 29.65 14.44
C THR A 341 24.41 29.66 12.92
N ARG A 342 25.32 30.43 12.29
CA ARG A 342 25.45 30.50 10.83
C ARG A 342 25.66 29.10 10.22
N ASP A 343 26.64 28.37 10.73
CA ASP A 343 27.01 27.06 10.19
C ASP A 343 25.89 26.05 10.38
N SER A 344 25.13 26.13 11.49
CA SER A 344 23.93 25.30 11.70
C SER A 344 22.81 25.61 10.69
N ILE A 345 22.57 26.87 10.37
CA ILE A 345 21.62 27.28 9.32
C ILE A 345 22.09 26.75 7.96
N TRP A 346 23.38 26.97 7.64
CA TRP A 346 23.93 26.58 6.35
C TRP A 346 24.01 25.06 6.14
N GLN A 347 24.15 24.30 7.20
CA GLN A 347 24.03 22.86 7.13
C GLN A 347 22.63 22.45 6.60
N GLY A 348 21.57 23.10 7.06
CA GLY A 348 20.21 22.88 6.53
C GLY A 348 20.09 23.34 5.07
N VAL A 349 20.62 24.52 4.74
CA VAL A 349 20.61 25.06 3.37
C VAL A 349 21.35 24.13 2.40
N SER A 350 22.54 23.68 2.74
CA SER A 350 23.35 22.75 1.94
C SER A 350 22.63 21.38 1.79
N LEU A 351 22.00 20.88 2.85
CA LEU A 351 21.27 19.62 2.81
C LEU A 351 20.06 19.68 1.86
N SER A 352 19.37 20.83 1.79
CA SER A 352 18.16 21.00 0.98
C SER A 352 18.40 20.87 -0.53
N LEU A 353 19.57 21.30 -1.02
CA LEU A 353 19.96 21.22 -2.43
C LEU A 353 21.15 20.28 -2.66
N GLY A 354 21.50 19.44 -1.66
CA GLY A 354 22.61 18.51 -1.73
C GLY A 354 22.54 17.50 -2.90
N ALA A 355 21.33 17.20 -3.39
CA ALA A 355 21.14 16.37 -4.57
C ALA A 355 21.78 16.94 -5.84
N LEU A 356 21.96 18.27 -5.93
CA LEU A 356 22.58 18.95 -7.07
C LEU A 356 24.09 18.66 -7.21
N ALA A 357 24.70 18.04 -6.21
CA ALA A 357 26.06 17.52 -6.32
C ALA A 357 26.21 16.41 -7.37
N ASP A 358 25.11 15.71 -7.72
CA ASP A 358 25.09 14.77 -8.84
C ASP A 358 24.86 15.54 -10.14
N PRO A 359 25.80 15.47 -11.12
CA PRO A 359 25.65 16.17 -12.40
C PRO A 359 24.37 15.84 -13.16
N ARG A 360 23.84 14.61 -13.02
CA ARG A 360 22.58 14.18 -13.66
C ARG A 360 21.38 14.89 -13.06
N VAL A 361 21.37 15.05 -11.75
CA VAL A 361 20.34 15.81 -11.05
C VAL A 361 20.42 17.28 -11.43
N LEU A 362 21.63 17.86 -11.45
CA LEU A 362 21.85 19.24 -11.85
C LEU A 362 21.39 19.49 -13.30
N ASP A 363 21.68 18.59 -14.23
CA ASP A 363 21.17 18.68 -15.61
C ASP A 363 19.63 18.64 -15.66
N THR A 364 19.00 17.75 -14.90
CA THR A 364 17.53 17.64 -14.84
C THR A 364 16.85 18.93 -14.34
N VAL A 365 17.50 19.69 -13.46
CA VAL A 365 16.96 20.95 -12.93
C VAL A 365 17.47 22.20 -13.64
N SER A 366 18.25 22.04 -14.71
CA SER A 366 18.80 23.13 -15.54
C SER A 366 18.23 23.07 -16.96
N PRO A 367 16.94 23.46 -17.17
CA PRO A 367 16.34 23.49 -18.48
C PRO A 367 17.05 24.51 -19.39
N SER A 368 17.23 24.16 -20.67
CA SER A 368 17.64 25.11 -21.71
C SER A 368 16.49 26.05 -22.08
N GLU A 369 16.79 27.12 -22.81
CA GLU A 369 15.78 28.06 -23.30
C GLU A 369 14.74 27.30 -24.17
N GLY A 370 13.45 27.43 -23.82
CA GLY A 370 12.35 26.74 -24.48
C GLY A 370 12.04 25.34 -23.97
N GLU A 371 12.84 24.78 -23.06
CA GLU A 371 12.55 23.49 -22.38
C GLU A 371 11.85 23.66 -21.02
N GLU A 372 11.55 24.88 -20.65
CA GLU A 372 10.95 25.18 -19.34
C GLU A 372 9.58 24.54 -19.19
N PHE A 373 9.40 23.84 -18.07
CA PHE A 373 8.11 23.26 -17.73
C PHE A 373 7.06 24.35 -17.45
N ASP A 374 5.93 24.29 -18.16
CA ASP A 374 4.76 25.14 -17.92
C ASP A 374 3.71 24.38 -17.07
N PRO A 375 3.64 24.57 -15.74
CA PRO A 375 2.68 23.89 -14.88
C PRO A 375 1.23 24.22 -15.22
N GLU A 376 0.91 25.46 -15.61
CA GLU A 376 -0.46 25.88 -15.91
C GLU A 376 -0.98 25.20 -17.19
N GLY A 377 -0.22 25.28 -18.27
CA GLY A 377 -0.56 24.61 -19.52
C GLY A 377 -0.61 23.09 -19.37
N PHE A 378 0.29 22.52 -18.57
CA PHE A 378 0.31 21.09 -18.28
C PHE A 378 -0.97 20.63 -17.55
N LEU A 379 -1.40 21.34 -16.49
CA LEU A 379 -2.62 21.03 -15.76
C LEU A 379 -3.88 21.22 -16.61
N ARG A 380 -3.96 22.29 -17.39
CA ARG A 380 -5.10 22.57 -18.29
C ARG A 380 -5.28 21.52 -19.40
N ASN A 381 -4.21 20.90 -19.83
CA ASN A 381 -4.21 19.86 -20.87
C ASN A 381 -4.26 18.43 -20.31
N ASN A 382 -4.75 18.19 -19.08
CA ASN A 382 -4.85 16.88 -18.43
C ASN A 382 -3.49 16.16 -18.30
N GLY A 383 -2.44 16.91 -18.03
CA GLY A 383 -1.08 16.39 -17.91
C GLY A 383 -0.95 15.32 -16.83
N THR A 384 -0.06 14.37 -17.04
CA THR A 384 0.29 13.35 -16.04
C THR A 384 1.77 13.42 -15.73
N LEU A 385 2.10 13.77 -14.46
CA LEU A 385 3.47 13.83 -13.96
C LEU A 385 3.77 12.60 -13.12
N TYR A 386 4.82 11.88 -13.50
CA TYR A 386 5.41 10.79 -12.72
C TYR A 386 6.67 11.30 -12.02
N LEU A 387 6.70 11.18 -10.71
CA LEU A 387 7.82 11.55 -9.86
C LEU A 387 8.47 10.27 -9.34
N LEU A 388 9.66 9.97 -9.83
CA LEU A 388 10.43 8.80 -9.43
C LEU A 388 11.63 9.24 -8.60
N ALA A 389 11.70 8.79 -7.36
CA ALA A 389 12.85 9.02 -6.50
C ALA A 389 12.91 7.98 -5.37
N THR A 390 14.07 7.81 -4.77
CA THR A 390 14.23 7.02 -3.54
C THR A 390 14.73 7.91 -2.42
N GLY A 391 14.26 7.66 -1.20
CA GLY A 391 14.75 8.34 0.00
C GLY A 391 16.09 7.78 0.51
N ALA A 392 16.77 6.92 -0.26
CA ALA A 392 18.00 6.25 0.15
C ALA A 392 19.22 6.90 -0.51
N GLY A 393 20.31 7.06 0.27
CA GLY A 393 21.62 7.50 -0.21
C GLY A 393 21.88 8.99 -0.07
N SER A 394 23.10 9.40 -0.46
CA SER A 394 23.59 10.79 -0.42
C SER A 394 22.89 11.71 -1.44
N ASN A 395 22.22 11.15 -2.45
CA ASN A 395 21.52 11.88 -3.51
C ASN A 395 20.01 11.93 -3.22
N ASN A 396 19.64 12.43 -2.04
CA ASN A 396 18.24 12.52 -1.64
C ASN A 396 17.51 13.61 -2.44
N SER A 397 16.78 13.22 -3.48
CA SER A 397 15.96 14.12 -4.30
C SER A 397 14.61 14.49 -3.65
N ALA A 398 14.38 14.09 -2.40
CA ALA A 398 13.12 14.34 -1.69
C ALA A 398 12.75 15.83 -1.65
N ALA A 399 13.73 16.69 -1.42
CA ALA A 399 13.53 18.14 -1.38
C ALA A 399 13.06 18.69 -2.74
N LEU A 400 13.68 18.26 -3.84
CA LEU A 400 13.29 18.67 -5.19
C LEU A 400 11.89 18.16 -5.56
N VAL A 401 11.56 16.90 -5.23
CA VAL A 401 10.24 16.33 -5.45
C VAL A 401 9.19 17.09 -4.64
N SER A 402 9.46 17.39 -3.37
CA SER A 402 8.55 18.17 -2.52
C SER A 402 8.30 19.55 -3.12
N ALA A 403 9.37 20.26 -3.50
CA ALA A 403 9.26 21.58 -4.09
C ALA A 403 8.49 21.61 -5.42
N LEU A 404 8.67 20.60 -6.28
CA LEU A 404 7.94 20.48 -7.55
C LEU A 404 6.45 20.19 -7.33
N VAL A 405 6.12 19.33 -6.37
CA VAL A 405 4.70 19.05 -6.03
C VAL A 405 4.02 20.29 -5.46
N GLU A 406 4.70 21.03 -4.55
CA GLU A 406 4.17 22.28 -3.99
C GLU A 406 3.94 23.34 -5.08
N ASP A 407 4.85 23.46 -6.07
CA ASP A 407 4.68 24.35 -7.23
C ASP A 407 3.42 24.03 -8.05
N LEU A 408 3.20 22.73 -8.34
CA LEU A 408 2.02 22.27 -9.06
C LEU A 408 0.73 22.45 -8.27
N VAL A 409 0.75 22.18 -6.97
CA VAL A 409 -0.40 22.37 -6.08
C VAL A 409 -0.79 23.84 -6.02
N GLU A 410 0.18 24.74 -5.87
CA GLU A 410 -0.09 26.19 -5.84
C GLU A 410 -0.61 26.68 -7.20
N THR A 411 -0.04 26.19 -8.30
CA THR A 411 -0.55 26.50 -9.63
C THR A 411 -2.00 26.02 -9.80
N ALA A 412 -2.31 24.79 -9.34
CA ALA A 412 -3.67 24.26 -9.38
C ALA A 412 -4.65 25.11 -8.54
N ARG A 413 -4.23 25.58 -7.36
CA ARG A 413 -5.03 26.49 -6.52
C ARG A 413 -5.29 27.84 -7.19
N ARG A 414 -4.28 28.41 -7.85
CA ARG A 414 -4.43 29.67 -8.63
C ARG A 414 -5.38 29.49 -9.81
N ILE A 415 -5.33 28.37 -10.52
CA ILE A 415 -6.28 28.03 -11.59
C ILE A 415 -7.69 27.87 -11.00
N ALA A 416 -7.84 27.10 -9.92
CA ALA A 416 -9.12 26.87 -9.25
C ALA A 416 -9.77 28.20 -8.82
N ALA A 417 -9.02 29.10 -8.19
CA ALA A 417 -9.52 30.40 -7.74
C ALA A 417 -10.10 31.27 -8.88
N ARG A 418 -9.66 31.05 -10.14
CA ARG A 418 -10.13 31.75 -11.34
C ARG A 418 -11.20 30.97 -12.11
N SER A 419 -11.56 29.76 -11.65
CA SER A 419 -12.51 28.85 -12.30
C SER A 419 -13.90 28.92 -11.68
N ALA A 420 -14.91 28.42 -12.40
CA ALA A 420 -16.28 28.37 -11.90
C ALA A 420 -16.36 27.56 -10.59
N GLY A 421 -17.04 28.12 -9.58
CA GLY A 421 -17.14 27.50 -8.26
C GLY A 421 -15.84 27.47 -7.46
N ALA A 422 -14.82 28.26 -7.85
CA ALA A 422 -13.48 28.26 -7.27
C ALA A 422 -12.86 26.84 -7.22
N ARG A 423 -13.08 26.05 -8.28
CA ARG A 423 -12.73 24.64 -8.35
C ARG A 423 -12.02 24.32 -9.67
N LEU A 424 -10.96 23.52 -9.59
CA LEU A 424 -10.28 22.98 -10.78
C LEU A 424 -11.20 21.98 -11.48
N ASP A 425 -11.46 22.19 -12.77
CA ASP A 425 -12.29 21.32 -13.60
C ASP A 425 -11.64 21.13 -14.98
N PRO A 426 -11.23 19.89 -15.34
CA PRO A 426 -11.33 18.66 -14.56
C PRO A 426 -10.41 18.63 -13.31
N PRO A 427 -10.77 17.85 -12.26
CA PRO A 427 -10.04 17.82 -11.00
C PRO A 427 -8.68 17.16 -11.11
N LEU A 428 -7.69 17.68 -10.37
CA LEU A 428 -6.36 17.12 -10.22
C LEU A 428 -6.38 15.94 -9.23
N LEU A 429 -5.76 14.81 -9.62
CA LEU A 429 -5.46 13.71 -8.70
C LEU A 429 -3.99 13.77 -8.25
N LEU A 430 -3.77 13.84 -6.94
CA LEU A 430 -2.48 13.62 -6.31
C LEU A 430 -2.44 12.16 -5.81
N ALA A 431 -1.96 11.22 -6.64
CA ALA A 431 -1.79 9.80 -6.28
C ALA A 431 -0.40 9.59 -5.68
N LEU A 432 -0.25 9.92 -4.40
CA LEU A 432 1.04 10.04 -3.71
C LEU A 432 1.47 8.69 -3.11
N ASP A 433 1.93 7.77 -3.97
CA ASP A 433 2.41 6.46 -3.53
C ASP A 433 3.75 6.58 -2.79
N GLU A 434 3.85 5.90 -1.65
CA GLU A 434 5.03 5.90 -0.78
C GLU A 434 5.52 7.30 -0.36
N ILE A 435 4.64 8.29 -0.31
CA ILE A 435 4.99 9.69 -0.06
C ILE A 435 5.76 9.89 1.26
N GLY A 436 5.46 9.08 2.28
CA GLY A 436 6.18 9.11 3.55
C GLY A 436 7.65 8.66 3.46
N ASN A 437 8.01 7.89 2.43
CA ASN A 437 9.41 7.51 2.19
C ASN A 437 10.11 8.46 1.22
N LEU A 438 9.35 9.11 0.35
CA LEU A 438 9.86 9.82 -0.80
C LEU A 438 10.01 11.32 -0.51
N ALA A 439 8.95 12.00 -0.11
CA ALA A 439 8.98 13.45 0.13
C ALA A 439 7.86 13.87 1.10
N PRO A 440 8.18 14.28 2.34
CA PRO A 440 7.16 14.77 3.27
C PRO A 440 6.68 16.16 2.81
N LEU A 441 5.53 16.20 2.13
CA LEU A 441 4.92 17.46 1.67
C LEU A 441 4.43 18.27 2.87
N PRO A 442 4.86 19.54 3.04
CA PRO A 442 4.37 20.43 4.09
C PRO A 442 2.87 20.69 4.00
N SER A 443 2.36 20.80 2.77
CA SER A 443 0.95 21.10 2.51
C SER A 443 0.02 19.90 2.68
N LEU A 444 0.52 18.66 2.87
CA LEU A 444 -0.32 17.46 2.89
C LEU A 444 -1.46 17.52 3.92
N PRO A 445 -1.26 17.94 5.18
CA PRO A 445 -2.36 18.08 6.14
C PRO A 445 -3.47 19.04 5.64
N THR A 446 -3.08 20.19 5.10
CA THR A 446 -4.00 21.18 4.53
C THR A 446 -4.71 20.64 3.27
N LEU A 447 -4.00 19.95 2.39
CA LEU A 447 -4.58 19.33 1.19
C LEU A 447 -5.61 18.26 1.54
N MET A 448 -5.39 17.48 2.58
CA MET A 448 -6.38 16.50 3.07
C MET A 448 -7.64 17.17 3.59
N ALA A 449 -7.52 18.35 4.21
CA ALA A 449 -8.66 19.10 4.76
C ALA A 449 -9.43 19.89 3.69
N GLU A 450 -8.74 20.56 2.79
CA GLU A 450 -9.30 21.60 1.92
C GLU A 450 -9.22 21.29 0.42
N GLY A 451 -8.30 20.40 0.02
CA GLY A 451 -8.01 20.13 -1.40
C GLY A 451 -9.23 19.74 -2.22
N GLY A 452 -10.13 18.93 -1.65
CA GLY A 452 -11.35 18.52 -2.31
C GLY A 452 -12.25 19.69 -2.73
N GLY A 453 -12.37 20.72 -1.89
CA GLY A 453 -13.13 21.94 -2.18
C GLY A 453 -12.60 22.70 -3.41
N THR A 454 -11.29 22.66 -3.64
CA THR A 454 -10.63 23.32 -4.78
C THR A 454 -10.48 22.42 -6.00
N GLY A 455 -11.02 21.20 -5.98
CA GLY A 455 -10.90 20.25 -7.10
C GLY A 455 -9.55 19.52 -7.12
N ILE A 456 -8.87 19.39 -5.99
CA ILE A 456 -7.63 18.64 -5.82
C ILE A 456 -7.92 17.39 -4.98
N THR A 457 -8.06 16.24 -5.62
CA THR A 457 -8.20 14.96 -4.93
C THR A 457 -6.86 14.51 -4.39
N THR A 458 -6.70 14.44 -3.07
CA THR A 458 -5.45 14.03 -2.44
C THR A 458 -5.54 12.59 -1.95
N MET A 459 -4.65 11.73 -2.44
CA MET A 459 -4.58 10.29 -2.14
C MET A 459 -3.18 9.90 -1.65
N PRO A 460 -2.81 10.21 -0.39
CA PRO A 460 -1.57 9.70 0.19
C PRO A 460 -1.68 8.19 0.49
N VAL A 461 -0.61 7.47 0.16
CA VAL A 461 -0.49 6.04 0.38
C VAL A 461 0.65 5.79 1.35
N LEU A 462 0.31 5.31 2.54
CA LEU A 462 1.22 5.12 3.66
C LEU A 462 1.36 3.64 4.03
N GLN A 463 2.46 3.29 4.66
CA GLN A 463 2.66 1.94 5.18
C GLN A 463 1.97 1.75 6.54
N SER A 464 1.93 2.81 7.36
CA SER A 464 1.30 2.84 8.69
C SER A 464 1.06 4.29 9.15
N LEU A 465 0.24 4.50 10.16
CA LEU A 465 0.11 5.80 10.84
C LEU A 465 1.37 6.15 11.62
N ALA A 466 2.11 5.16 12.12
CA ALA A 466 3.40 5.40 12.75
C ALA A 466 4.39 6.07 11.79
N GLN A 467 4.40 5.69 10.51
CA GLN A 467 5.19 6.37 9.48
C GLN A 467 4.78 7.83 9.32
N ALA A 468 3.47 8.11 9.31
CA ALA A 468 2.98 9.49 9.21
C ALA A 468 3.46 10.33 10.42
N ARG A 469 3.33 9.80 11.64
CA ARG A 469 3.81 10.47 12.86
C ARG A 469 5.31 10.80 12.82
N THR A 470 6.12 9.88 12.31
CA THR A 470 7.57 10.09 12.18
C THR A 470 7.91 11.16 11.14
N LYS A 471 7.13 11.28 10.07
CA LYS A 471 7.45 12.17 8.93
C LYS A 471 6.85 13.56 9.04
N TRP A 472 5.66 13.70 9.64
CA TRP A 472 4.94 14.99 9.74
C TRP A 472 4.72 15.48 11.17
N SER A 473 5.02 14.77 12.20
CA SER A 473 4.65 14.92 13.61
C SER A 473 3.34 14.23 13.99
N ASP A 474 3.15 14.00 15.29
CA ASP A 474 1.92 13.39 15.82
C ASP A 474 0.67 14.21 15.47
N ASN A 475 0.74 15.54 15.62
CA ASN A 475 -0.40 16.43 15.35
C ASN A 475 -0.75 16.45 13.85
N ALA A 476 0.25 16.58 12.98
CA ALA A 476 0.02 16.61 11.53
C ALA A 476 -0.47 15.25 11.02
N ALA A 477 0.05 14.14 11.54
CA ALA A 477 -0.46 12.80 11.24
C ALA A 477 -1.91 12.61 11.69
N GLY A 478 -2.27 13.17 12.86
CA GLY A 478 -3.64 13.26 13.34
C GLY A 478 -4.52 14.04 12.37
N THR A 479 -4.08 15.20 11.91
CA THR A 479 -4.81 16.01 10.92
C THR A 479 -5.01 15.27 9.61
N ILE A 480 -3.98 14.59 9.08
CA ILE A 480 -4.09 13.77 7.86
C ILE A 480 -5.15 12.67 8.04
N TRP A 481 -5.15 12.01 9.20
CA TRP A 481 -6.13 10.98 9.51
C TRP A 481 -7.54 11.53 9.63
N ASP A 482 -7.75 12.55 10.45
CA ASP A 482 -9.08 13.10 10.76
C ASP A 482 -9.72 13.74 9.54
N SER A 483 -8.94 14.46 8.71
CA SER A 483 -9.40 15.12 7.49
C SER A 483 -9.65 14.15 6.33
N SER A 484 -9.24 12.88 6.44
CA SER A 484 -9.52 11.89 5.39
C SER A 484 -10.99 11.52 5.38
N ILE A 485 -11.68 11.80 4.28
CA ILE A 485 -13.10 11.44 4.09
C ILE A 485 -13.24 9.95 3.82
N VAL A 486 -12.30 9.38 3.06
CA VAL A 486 -12.22 7.95 2.75
C VAL A 486 -10.93 7.38 3.30
N LYS A 487 -11.02 6.41 4.18
CA LYS A 487 -9.87 5.67 4.71
C LYS A 487 -9.94 4.24 4.21
N ILE A 488 -8.87 3.78 3.56
CA ILE A 488 -8.77 2.41 3.03
C ILE A 488 -7.64 1.71 3.76
N VAL A 489 -7.97 0.70 4.56
CA VAL A 489 -7.01 -0.08 5.34
C VAL A 489 -6.90 -1.48 4.77
N LEU A 490 -5.67 -1.91 4.45
CA LEU A 490 -5.37 -3.22 3.90
C LEU A 490 -4.83 -4.17 4.97
N GLY A 491 -5.00 -5.46 4.76
CA GLY A 491 -4.49 -6.48 5.66
C GLY A 491 -2.95 -6.50 5.75
N GLY A 492 -2.44 -7.12 6.81
CA GLY A 492 -1.01 -7.30 7.04
C GLY A 492 -0.36 -6.26 7.96
N ALA A 493 -1.08 -5.23 8.41
CA ALA A 493 -0.56 -4.25 9.37
C ALA A 493 -0.08 -4.93 10.67
N SER A 494 1.05 -4.48 11.22
CA SER A 494 1.69 -5.08 12.40
C SER A 494 1.74 -4.15 13.61
N ASN A 495 1.41 -2.86 13.46
CA ASN A 495 1.35 -1.93 14.57
C ASN A 495 0.10 -2.19 15.41
N SER A 496 0.30 -2.71 16.63
CA SER A 496 -0.81 -3.08 17.53
C SER A 496 -1.63 -1.88 17.98
N ARG A 497 -1.01 -0.71 18.18
CA ARG A 497 -1.69 0.53 18.57
C ARG A 497 -2.62 0.99 17.45
N ASP A 498 -2.11 1.10 16.24
CA ASP A 498 -2.91 1.53 15.09
C ASP A 498 -4.10 0.57 14.84
N LEU A 499 -3.89 -0.75 15.00
CA LEU A 499 -4.96 -1.74 14.85
C LEU A 499 -6.00 -1.67 15.98
N GLN A 500 -5.56 -1.38 17.22
CA GLN A 500 -6.47 -1.21 18.36
C GLN A 500 -7.30 0.05 18.21
N ASP A 501 -6.68 1.17 17.82
CA ASP A 501 -7.35 2.44 17.57
C ASP A 501 -8.41 2.28 16.44
N LEU A 502 -8.05 1.58 15.36
CA LEU A 502 -8.99 1.22 14.28
C LEU A 502 -10.15 0.38 14.78
N SER A 503 -9.89 -0.67 15.55
CA SER A 503 -10.94 -1.54 16.11
C SER A 503 -11.89 -0.76 17.01
N THR A 504 -11.37 0.15 17.82
CA THR A 504 -12.16 1.02 18.70
C THR A 504 -13.02 2.00 17.88
N LEU A 505 -12.47 2.59 16.80
CA LEU A 505 -13.19 3.50 15.91
C LEU A 505 -14.32 2.79 15.13
N ILE A 506 -14.12 1.53 14.74
CA ILE A 506 -15.13 0.69 14.09
C ILE A 506 -16.30 0.41 15.04
N GLY A 507 -16.01 0.27 16.32
CA GLY A 507 -17.00 0.06 17.38
C GLY A 507 -17.27 -1.39 17.71
N ASP A 508 -18.23 -1.58 18.61
CA ASP A 508 -18.62 -2.86 19.17
C ASP A 508 -20.01 -3.29 18.71
N ARG A 509 -20.29 -4.59 18.81
CA ARG A 509 -21.60 -5.20 18.60
C ARG A 509 -21.97 -6.08 19.79
N ASP A 510 -23.27 -6.28 19.98
CA ASP A 510 -23.77 -7.26 20.94
C ASP A 510 -23.72 -8.67 20.33
N GLU A 511 -23.12 -9.60 21.07
CA GLU A 511 -23.08 -11.02 20.73
C GLU A 511 -23.81 -11.81 21.80
N SER A 512 -24.84 -12.59 21.40
CA SER A 512 -25.55 -13.47 22.31
C SER A 512 -24.84 -14.80 22.41
N THR A 513 -24.47 -15.20 23.61
CA THR A 513 -23.91 -16.53 23.91
C THR A 513 -24.95 -17.33 24.66
N ASP A 514 -25.41 -18.45 24.08
CA ASP A 514 -26.31 -19.38 24.71
C ASP A 514 -25.48 -20.49 25.39
N SER A 515 -25.50 -20.56 26.72
CA SER A 515 -24.92 -21.66 27.48
C SER A 515 -26.04 -22.60 27.97
N THR A 516 -25.91 -23.88 27.65
CA THR A 516 -26.85 -24.89 28.13
C THR A 516 -26.15 -25.72 29.20
N THR A 517 -26.66 -25.65 30.44
CA THR A 517 -26.20 -26.50 31.54
C THR A 517 -27.15 -27.69 31.65
N ILE A 518 -26.59 -28.90 31.60
CA ILE A 518 -27.34 -30.14 31.83
C ILE A 518 -27.06 -30.57 33.26
N GLY A 519 -28.10 -30.55 34.14
CA GLY A 519 -27.97 -31.00 35.50
C GLY A 519 -28.07 -32.53 35.60
N ASP A 520 -27.58 -33.09 36.74
CA ASP A 520 -27.45 -34.54 37.03
C ASP A 520 -28.75 -35.34 36.86
N ARG A 521 -29.91 -34.72 36.84
CA ARG A 521 -31.22 -35.34 36.63
C ARG A 521 -31.85 -35.05 35.29
N GLY A 522 -31.05 -34.65 34.26
CA GLY A 522 -31.53 -34.37 32.92
C GLY A 522 -32.27 -33.04 32.74
N SER A 523 -32.31 -32.19 33.77
CA SER A 523 -32.86 -30.84 33.65
C SER A 523 -31.93 -29.99 32.76
N ARG A 524 -32.49 -29.32 31.76
CA ARG A 524 -31.76 -28.38 30.88
C ARG A 524 -32.07 -26.95 31.32
N SER A 525 -31.07 -26.22 31.70
CA SER A 525 -31.13 -24.77 31.92
C SER A 525 -30.40 -24.08 30.80
N ALA A 526 -31.09 -23.22 30.05
CA ALA A 526 -30.50 -22.38 29.02
C ALA A 526 -30.33 -20.97 29.60
N GLN A 527 -29.08 -20.48 29.62
CA GLN A 527 -28.76 -19.09 30.02
C GLN A 527 -28.30 -18.36 28.76
N ARG A 528 -28.98 -17.27 28.41
CA ARG A 528 -28.59 -16.37 27.37
C ARG A 528 -27.90 -15.16 27.98
N SER A 529 -26.63 -14.96 27.65
CA SER A 529 -25.86 -13.77 28.04
C SER A 529 -25.55 -12.93 26.81
N ILE A 530 -25.67 -11.61 26.95
CA ILE A 530 -25.27 -10.66 25.91
C ILE A 530 -23.88 -10.17 26.30
N ARG A 531 -22.93 -10.31 25.38
CA ARG A 531 -21.56 -9.80 25.53
C ARG A 531 -21.29 -8.79 24.42
N ARG A 532 -20.72 -7.65 24.81
CA ARG A 532 -20.25 -6.64 23.87
C ARG A 532 -18.88 -7.05 23.33
N VAL A 533 -18.74 -7.15 22.02
CA VAL A 533 -17.49 -7.56 21.33
C VAL A 533 -17.19 -6.60 20.18
N ALA A 534 -15.92 -6.38 19.89
CA ALA A 534 -15.53 -5.54 18.76
C ALA A 534 -16.11 -6.10 17.44
N ILE A 535 -16.64 -5.23 16.56
CA ILE A 535 -17.12 -5.60 15.21
C ILE A 535 -15.97 -6.22 14.42
N MET A 536 -14.82 -5.56 14.40
CA MET A 536 -13.60 -6.06 13.78
C MET A 536 -12.44 -5.95 14.78
N PRO A 537 -12.12 -7.02 15.52
CA PRO A 537 -10.97 -7.02 16.42
C PRO A 537 -9.65 -6.90 15.64
N PRO A 538 -8.54 -6.45 16.28
CA PRO A 538 -7.25 -6.20 15.64
C PRO A 538 -6.71 -7.35 14.79
N ASP A 539 -6.89 -8.59 15.21
CA ASP A 539 -6.47 -9.79 14.49
C ASP A 539 -7.26 -9.99 13.20
N THR A 540 -8.55 -9.67 13.19
CA THR A 540 -9.41 -9.72 11.99
C THR A 540 -8.99 -8.66 10.97
N ILE A 541 -8.70 -7.43 11.40
CA ILE A 541 -8.21 -6.36 10.52
C ILE A 541 -6.85 -6.77 9.94
N ARG A 542 -5.95 -7.27 10.78
CA ARG A 542 -4.62 -7.72 10.37
C ARG A 542 -4.66 -8.85 9.34
N THR A 543 -5.62 -9.76 9.46
CA THR A 543 -5.73 -10.96 8.63
C THR A 543 -6.68 -10.81 7.44
N LEU A 544 -7.08 -9.58 7.09
CA LEU A 544 -7.85 -9.31 5.86
C LEU A 544 -7.15 -9.95 4.65
N PRO A 545 -7.89 -10.68 3.80
CA PRO A 545 -7.33 -11.33 2.62
C PRO A 545 -6.74 -10.31 1.63
N PHE A 546 -5.73 -10.74 0.86
CA PHE A 546 -5.19 -9.95 -0.24
C PHE A 546 -6.31 -9.56 -1.23
N GLY A 547 -6.33 -8.30 -1.66
CA GLY A 547 -7.40 -7.77 -2.49
C GLY A 547 -8.69 -7.41 -1.74
N THR A 548 -8.67 -7.45 -0.40
CA THR A 548 -9.77 -6.97 0.43
C THR A 548 -9.33 -5.74 1.21
N GLY A 549 -10.18 -4.72 1.24
CA GLY A 549 -9.95 -3.48 1.99
C GLY A 549 -11.09 -3.20 2.95
N LEU A 550 -10.73 -2.74 4.14
CA LEU A 550 -11.64 -2.10 5.08
C LEU A 550 -11.73 -0.62 4.70
N ILE A 551 -12.93 -0.16 4.39
CA ILE A 551 -13.19 1.22 3.97
C ILE A 551 -14.04 1.91 5.03
N MET A 552 -13.56 3.01 5.56
CA MET A 552 -14.33 3.94 6.38
C MET A 552 -14.65 5.16 5.51
N LEU A 553 -15.92 5.44 5.33
CA LEU A 553 -16.40 6.49 4.43
C LEU A 553 -17.42 7.35 5.17
N ARG A 554 -17.07 8.60 5.47
CA ARG A 554 -17.95 9.56 6.17
C ARG A 554 -18.56 8.95 7.44
N ALA A 555 -19.86 9.08 7.63
CA ALA A 555 -20.61 8.53 8.77
C ALA A 555 -21.21 7.13 8.49
N ALA A 556 -20.82 6.46 7.41
CA ALA A 556 -21.29 5.11 7.10
C ALA A 556 -20.65 4.07 8.04
N PRO A 557 -21.36 2.97 8.36
CA PRO A 557 -20.72 1.82 9.01
C PRO A 557 -19.54 1.31 8.19
N PRO A 558 -18.57 0.61 8.81
CA PRO A 558 -17.39 0.12 8.12
C PRO A 558 -17.76 -0.79 6.94
N VAL A 559 -17.16 -0.53 5.79
CA VAL A 559 -17.43 -1.26 4.54
C VAL A 559 -16.25 -2.18 4.26
N VAL A 560 -16.49 -3.49 4.19
CA VAL A 560 -15.49 -4.44 3.69
C VAL A 560 -15.72 -4.64 2.20
N ALA A 561 -14.72 -4.31 1.39
CA ALA A 561 -14.82 -4.35 -0.07
C ALA A 561 -13.75 -5.24 -0.70
N SER A 562 -14.14 -5.97 -1.73
CA SER A 562 -13.20 -6.61 -2.66
C SER A 562 -12.69 -5.56 -3.63
N LEU A 563 -11.38 -5.33 -3.62
CA LEU A 563 -10.69 -4.34 -4.45
C LEU A 563 -10.44 -4.91 -5.86
N ARG A 564 -10.51 -4.04 -6.87
CA ARG A 564 -10.27 -4.46 -8.25
C ARG A 564 -8.78 -4.43 -8.57
N MET A 565 -8.19 -5.58 -8.89
CA MET A 565 -6.83 -5.59 -9.44
C MET A 565 -6.83 -5.01 -10.87
N TRP A 566 -5.80 -4.22 -11.25
CA TRP A 566 -5.73 -3.61 -12.57
C TRP A 566 -5.74 -4.65 -13.70
N THR A 567 -5.21 -5.86 -13.46
CA THR A 567 -5.24 -6.97 -14.44
C THR A 567 -6.63 -7.55 -14.67
N SER A 568 -7.63 -7.20 -13.85
CA SER A 568 -9.03 -7.58 -14.05
C SER A 568 -9.88 -6.51 -14.74
N ARG A 569 -9.25 -5.43 -15.23
CA ARG A 569 -9.89 -4.39 -16.02
C ARG A 569 -10.26 -4.92 -17.42
N PRO A 570 -11.28 -4.35 -18.09
CA PRO A 570 -11.58 -4.71 -19.48
C PRO A 570 -10.41 -4.44 -20.43
N ASP A 571 -9.63 -3.38 -20.16
CA ASP A 571 -8.47 -2.92 -20.92
C ASP A 571 -7.13 -3.57 -20.48
N ALA A 572 -7.16 -4.53 -19.56
CA ALA A 572 -5.96 -5.14 -18.96
C ALA A 572 -4.97 -5.71 -19.98
N LYS A 573 -5.45 -6.34 -21.07
CA LYS A 573 -4.58 -6.89 -22.12
C LYS A 573 -3.79 -5.78 -22.85
N ALA A 574 -4.43 -4.64 -23.11
CA ALA A 574 -3.77 -3.48 -23.73
C ALA A 574 -2.73 -2.89 -22.78
N LEU A 575 -3.09 -2.73 -21.50
CA LEU A 575 -2.18 -2.23 -20.46
C LEU A 575 -0.97 -3.15 -20.27
N GLN A 576 -1.15 -4.47 -20.29
CA GLN A 576 -0.04 -5.44 -20.20
C GLN A 576 0.91 -5.32 -21.41
N LYS A 577 0.37 -5.14 -22.62
CA LYS A 577 1.17 -4.91 -23.83
C LYS A 577 1.93 -3.59 -23.75
N ASP A 578 1.26 -2.52 -23.33
CA ASP A 578 1.86 -1.19 -23.15
C ASP A 578 2.98 -1.24 -22.10
N ARG A 579 2.75 -1.91 -20.98
CA ARG A 579 3.73 -2.14 -19.92
C ARG A 579 4.97 -2.88 -20.45
N ALA A 580 4.77 -4.00 -21.13
CA ALA A 580 5.89 -4.77 -21.69
C ALA A 580 6.74 -3.95 -22.67
N GLY A 581 6.10 -3.08 -23.46
CA GLY A 581 6.79 -2.17 -24.38
C GLY A 581 7.62 -1.10 -23.65
N ILE A 582 7.11 -0.53 -22.56
CA ILE A 582 7.87 0.44 -21.74
C ILE A 582 9.02 -0.25 -21.00
N GLU A 583 8.79 -1.43 -20.41
CA GLU A 583 9.85 -2.20 -19.76
C GLU A 583 10.96 -2.61 -20.74
N ALA A 584 10.63 -2.83 -22.02
CA ALA A 584 11.62 -3.10 -23.05
C ALA A 584 12.48 -1.86 -23.36
N LEU A 585 11.87 -0.67 -23.43
CA LEU A 585 12.61 0.60 -23.60
C LEU A 585 13.59 0.84 -22.44
N MET A 586 13.15 0.59 -21.20
CA MET A 586 14.00 0.76 -20.01
C MET A 586 15.20 -0.22 -19.96
N ARG A 587 15.11 -1.35 -20.64
CA ARG A 587 16.19 -2.35 -20.72
C ARG A 587 17.09 -2.18 -21.94
N ALA A 588 16.72 -1.34 -22.89
CA ALA A 588 17.56 -1.08 -24.04
C ALA A 588 18.84 -0.38 -23.56
N PRO A 589 20.05 -0.80 -24.06
CA PRO A 589 21.28 -0.12 -23.72
C PRO A 589 21.16 1.35 -24.13
N THR A 590 21.46 2.27 -23.21
CA THR A 590 21.61 3.69 -23.53
C THR A 590 22.82 3.83 -24.41
N HIS A 591 22.67 4.51 -25.56
CA HIS A 591 23.73 4.69 -26.57
C HIS A 591 24.95 5.53 -26.11
N ASP A 592 25.09 5.80 -24.80
CA ASP A 592 26.15 6.59 -24.20
C ASP A 592 27.25 5.76 -23.49
N GLU A 593 27.27 4.43 -23.63
CA GLU A 593 28.52 3.72 -23.34
C GLU A 593 29.48 3.96 -24.50
N PRO A 594 30.67 4.62 -24.27
CA PRO A 594 31.69 4.71 -25.30
C PRO A 594 32.08 3.27 -25.68
N GLU A 595 32.06 2.96 -26.99
CA GLU A 595 32.62 1.72 -27.51
C GLU A 595 34.02 1.57 -26.93
N GLU A 596 34.22 0.58 -26.06
CA GLU A 596 35.55 0.14 -25.66
C GLU A 596 36.28 -0.27 -26.96
N HIS A 597 37.08 0.63 -27.49
CA HIS A 597 38.03 0.26 -28.53
C HIS A 597 38.93 -0.84 -27.98
N PRO A 598 38.99 -2.02 -28.63
CA PRO A 598 39.90 -3.04 -28.20
C PRO A 598 41.31 -2.48 -28.26
N VAL A 599 41.99 -2.44 -27.12
CA VAL A 599 43.40 -2.13 -27.01
C VAL A 599 44.11 -3.13 -27.87
N SER A 600 44.59 -2.70 -29.04
CA SER A 600 45.46 -3.52 -29.86
C SER A 600 46.77 -3.75 -29.09
N SER A 601 46.94 -4.96 -28.61
CA SER A 601 48.25 -5.47 -28.17
C SER A 601 49.15 -5.54 -29.40
N THR A 602 49.98 -4.54 -29.58
CA THR A 602 51.20 -4.66 -30.41
C THR A 602 52.39 -4.78 -29.51
N GLU A 603 53.16 -5.83 -29.76
CA GLU A 603 54.41 -6.31 -29.19
C GLU A 603 55.46 -5.20 -28.93
#